data_c7523ed53d2821522f4d17f94b8fa887
#
_entry.id   c7523ed53d2821522f4d17f94b8fa887
#
_cell.length_a   1.000
_cell.length_b   1.000
_cell.length_c   1.000
_cell.angle_alpha   90.00
_cell.angle_beta   90.00
_cell.angle_gamma   90.00
#
_symmetry.space_group_name_H-M   'P 1'
#
loop_
_entity.id
_entity.type
_entity.pdbx_description
1 polymer ?
#
loop_
_entity_poly.entity_id
_entity_poly.type
_entity_poly.pdbx_seq_one_letter_code
_entity_poly.pdbx_strand_id
1 'polypeptide(L)'
;MKYSVGDEFPEVIFNWMDDKFEVQKAGTSELFENKNIILIGMPGAFSPTCSMMHLPSFIKSAKKFKDLGIDEIYCVLVNDVYVAKVWGESTGATKAGIKIITDPLS
;
A
#
# COMPACT_ATOMS: atom_id res chain seq x y z
N MET A 1 -4.42 -2.86 15.80
CA MET A 1 -3.45 -3.97 15.71
C MET A 1 -2.39 -3.82 16.78
N LYS A 2 -2.15 -4.88 17.57
CA LYS A 2 -1.19 -4.81 18.67
C LYS A 2 -0.02 -5.77 18.40
N TYR A 3 0.88 -5.32 17.54
CA TYR A 3 2.10 -6.08 17.24
C TYR A 3 3.31 -5.29 17.67
N SER A 4 4.30 -6.00 18.17
CA SER A 4 5.57 -5.44 18.58
C SER A 4 6.63 -5.68 17.51
N VAL A 5 7.70 -4.92 17.56
CA VAL A 5 8.86 -5.17 16.68
C VAL A 5 9.36 -6.60 16.93
N GLY A 6 9.55 -7.35 15.84
CA GLY A 6 9.97 -8.73 15.90
C GLY A 6 8.84 -9.75 15.78
N ASP A 7 7.59 -9.32 15.88
CA ASP A 7 6.44 -10.20 15.67
C ASP A 7 6.27 -10.51 14.17
N GLU A 8 5.76 -11.69 13.87
CA GLU A 8 5.41 -12.03 12.50
C GLU A 8 4.14 -11.29 12.09
N PHE A 9 4.13 -10.78 10.86
CA PHE A 9 2.92 -10.17 10.30
C PHE A 9 1.89 -11.27 10.05
N PRO A 10 0.62 -11.07 10.44
CA PRO A 10 -0.40 -12.11 10.29
C PRO A 10 -0.73 -12.37 8.82
N GLU A 11 -1.21 -13.57 8.52
CA GLU A 11 -1.70 -13.90 7.20
C GLU A 11 -3.04 -13.22 6.97
N VAL A 12 -3.06 -12.27 6.03
CA VAL A 12 -4.24 -11.48 5.69
C VAL A 12 -4.37 -11.48 4.17
N ILE A 13 -5.59 -11.51 3.67
CA ILE A 13 -5.86 -11.40 2.23
C ILE A 13 -6.11 -9.94 1.91
N PHE A 14 -5.33 -9.41 0.97
CA PHE A 14 -5.49 -8.05 0.47
C PHE A 14 -6.09 -8.08 -0.92
N ASN A 15 -6.83 -7.03 -1.27
CA ASN A 15 -7.40 -6.86 -2.60
C ASN A 15 -6.85 -5.59 -3.25
N TRP A 16 -6.84 -5.58 -4.56
CA TRP A 16 -6.58 -4.35 -5.32
C TRP A 16 -7.22 -4.49 -6.69
N MET A 17 -7.33 -3.37 -7.40
CA MET A 17 -7.83 -3.37 -8.77
C MET A 17 -6.65 -3.10 -9.71
N ASP A 18 -6.50 -3.96 -10.71
CA ASP A 18 -5.40 -3.85 -11.67
C ASP A 18 -5.72 -2.84 -12.79
N ASP A 19 -4.79 -2.70 -13.75
CA ASP A 19 -4.93 -1.76 -14.85
C ASP A 19 -6.09 -2.11 -15.80
N LYS A 20 -6.57 -3.33 -15.75
CA LYS A 20 -7.71 -3.80 -16.55
C LYS A 20 -9.03 -3.68 -15.79
N PHE A 21 -9.03 -3.02 -14.64
CA PHE A 21 -10.18 -2.88 -13.75
C PHE A 21 -10.72 -4.22 -13.23
N GLU A 22 -9.83 -5.20 -13.09
CA GLU A 22 -10.15 -6.49 -12.50
C GLU A 22 -9.65 -6.54 -11.06
N VAL A 23 -10.44 -7.15 -10.16
CA VAL A 23 -10.07 -7.31 -8.76
C VAL A 23 -9.08 -8.45 -8.61
N GLN A 24 -7.96 -8.18 -7.99
CA GLN A 24 -6.94 -9.16 -7.66
C GLN A 24 -6.90 -9.37 -6.15
N LYS A 25 -6.48 -10.56 -5.73
CA LYS A 25 -6.35 -10.91 -4.31
C LYS A 25 -5.05 -11.66 -4.10
N ALA A 26 -4.40 -11.39 -2.97
CA ALA A 26 -3.22 -12.16 -2.58
C ALA A 26 -3.06 -12.07 -1.07
N GLY A 27 -2.52 -13.13 -0.49
CA GLY A 27 -2.22 -13.17 0.94
C GLY A 27 -0.89 -12.49 1.26
N THR A 28 -0.70 -12.24 2.55
CA THR A 28 0.54 -11.65 3.06
C THR A 28 1.78 -12.41 2.59
N SER A 29 1.73 -13.74 2.64
CA SER A 29 2.87 -14.58 2.22
C SER A 29 3.24 -14.36 0.77
N GLU A 30 2.25 -14.25 -0.11
CA GLU A 30 2.50 -14.04 -1.53
C GLU A 30 3.10 -12.68 -1.83
N LEU A 31 2.63 -11.65 -1.12
CA LEU A 31 3.05 -10.28 -1.39
C LEU A 31 4.39 -9.92 -0.77
N PHE A 32 4.68 -10.43 0.42
CA PHE A 32 5.79 -9.96 1.24
C PHE A 32 6.94 -10.97 1.39
N GLU A 33 6.73 -12.23 1.04
CA GLU A 33 7.73 -13.28 1.26
C GLU A 33 9.05 -13.00 0.54
N ASN A 34 10.15 -13.15 1.27
CA ASN A 34 11.51 -12.94 0.77
C ASN A 34 11.76 -11.54 0.19
N LYS A 35 11.01 -10.54 0.67
CA LYS A 35 11.16 -9.15 0.22
C LYS A 35 11.34 -8.22 1.41
N ASN A 36 12.13 -7.20 1.22
CA ASN A 36 12.21 -6.07 2.13
C ASN A 36 11.15 -5.07 1.71
N ILE A 37 10.13 -4.85 2.54
CA ILE A 37 9.01 -3.99 2.19
C ILE A 37 8.82 -2.86 3.20
N ILE A 38 8.19 -1.80 2.72
CA ILE A 38 7.64 -0.75 3.58
C ILE A 38 6.12 -0.85 3.44
N LEU A 39 5.43 -0.97 4.57
CA LEU A 39 3.98 -1.05 4.61
C LEU A 39 3.44 0.17 5.33
N ILE A 40 2.63 0.96 4.63
CA ILE A 40 2.02 2.16 5.18
C ILE A 40 0.53 1.92 5.32
N GLY A 41 -0.01 2.11 6.51
CA GLY A 41 -1.46 2.05 6.72
C GLY A 41 -2.04 3.45 6.72
N MET A 42 -3.12 3.66 5.97
CA MET A 42 -3.84 4.93 5.94
C MET A 42 -5.32 4.66 6.11
N PRO A 43 -6.02 5.43 6.99
CA PRO A 43 -7.41 5.14 7.31
C PRO A 43 -8.39 5.43 6.18
N GLY A 44 -8.00 6.21 5.20
CA GLY A 44 -8.90 6.51 4.10
C GLY A 44 -8.24 7.28 2.98
N ALA A 45 -8.67 6.99 1.75
CA ALA A 45 -8.29 7.75 0.59
C ALA A 45 -8.96 9.13 0.63
N PHE A 46 -8.36 10.10 -0.05
CA PHE A 46 -8.90 11.45 -0.19
C PHE A 46 -9.10 12.23 1.12
N SER A 47 -8.57 11.73 2.24
CA SER A 47 -8.58 12.52 3.47
C SER A 47 -7.47 13.59 3.39
N PRO A 48 -7.66 14.76 4.00
CA PRO A 48 -6.64 15.81 3.96
C PRO A 48 -5.29 15.37 4.48
N THR A 49 -5.25 14.66 5.59
CA THR A 49 -3.98 14.21 6.19
C THR A 49 -3.25 13.22 5.28
N CYS A 50 -3.96 12.19 4.80
CA CYS A 50 -3.32 11.17 3.95
C CYS A 50 -2.88 11.75 2.61
N SER A 51 -3.73 12.54 1.96
CA SER A 51 -3.47 13.03 0.61
C SER A 51 -2.50 14.22 0.59
N MET A 52 -2.51 15.06 1.61
CA MET A 52 -1.76 16.30 1.60
C MET A 52 -0.47 16.27 2.42
N MET A 53 -0.38 15.41 3.42
CA MET A 53 0.77 15.42 4.33
C MET A 53 1.61 14.16 4.30
N HIS A 54 0.99 12.98 4.42
CA HIS A 54 1.74 11.73 4.52
C HIS A 54 2.17 11.20 3.16
N LEU A 55 1.24 11.05 2.25
CA LEU A 55 1.52 10.41 0.96
C LEU A 55 2.55 11.16 0.11
N PRO A 56 2.48 12.50 -0.03
CA PRO A 56 3.48 13.21 -0.83
C PRO A 56 4.90 12.98 -0.34
N SER A 57 5.09 12.89 0.96
CA SER A 57 6.40 12.61 1.56
C SER A 57 6.93 11.25 1.12
N PHE A 58 6.09 10.21 1.13
CA PHE A 58 6.47 8.87 0.69
C PHE A 58 6.69 8.81 -0.80
N ILE A 59 5.89 9.52 -1.60
CA ILE A 59 6.08 9.58 -3.06
C ILE A 59 7.46 10.16 -3.38
N LYS A 60 7.83 11.25 -2.73
CA LYS A 60 9.13 11.87 -2.89
C LYS A 60 10.28 10.92 -2.54
N SER A 61 10.08 10.11 -1.51
CA SER A 61 11.12 9.24 -0.97
C SER A 61 11.11 7.84 -1.57
N ALA A 62 10.13 7.49 -2.40
CA ALA A 62 9.97 6.13 -2.91
C ALA A 62 11.22 5.62 -3.63
N LYS A 63 11.79 6.42 -4.51
CA LYS A 63 13.00 6.03 -5.23
C LYS A 63 14.17 5.83 -4.26
N LYS A 64 14.30 6.70 -3.27
CA LYS A 64 15.36 6.60 -2.27
C LYS A 64 15.25 5.32 -1.47
N PHE A 65 14.05 4.93 -1.06
CA PHE A 65 13.84 3.67 -0.36
C PHE A 65 14.23 2.48 -1.22
N LYS A 66 13.88 2.48 -2.50
CA LYS A 66 14.26 1.40 -3.41
C LYS A 66 15.76 1.35 -3.62
N ASP A 67 16.43 2.48 -3.70
CA ASP A 67 17.89 2.55 -3.80
C ASP A 67 18.58 2.00 -2.55
N LEU A 68 17.90 2.04 -1.40
CA LEU A 68 18.42 1.50 -0.13
C LEU A 68 18.14 0.02 0.08
N GLY A 69 17.56 -0.66 -0.91
CA GLY A 69 17.32 -2.10 -0.83
C GLY A 69 15.89 -2.50 -0.51
N ILE A 70 14.96 -1.55 -0.49
CA ILE A 70 13.54 -1.86 -0.32
C ILE A 70 13.00 -2.38 -1.65
N ASP A 71 12.44 -3.58 -1.64
CA ASP A 71 11.93 -4.22 -2.86
C ASP A 71 10.58 -3.66 -3.28
N GLU A 72 9.67 -3.43 -2.31
CA GLU A 72 8.32 -2.97 -2.58
C GLU A 72 7.83 -2.01 -1.49
N ILE A 73 7.00 -1.07 -1.90
CA ILE A 73 6.30 -0.16 -1.00
C ILE A 73 4.81 -0.36 -1.20
N TYR A 74 4.10 -0.71 -0.13
CA TYR A 74 2.66 -0.93 -0.15
C TYR A 74 1.97 0.12 0.71
N CYS A 75 0.83 0.62 0.22
CA CYS A 75 -0.05 1.47 1.00
C CYS A 75 -1.38 0.75 1.15
N VAL A 76 -1.78 0.46 2.39
CA VAL A 76 -3.03 -0.23 2.70
C VAL A 76 -4.09 0.80 3.06
N LEU A 77 -5.22 0.74 2.36
CA LEU A 77 -6.36 1.62 2.60
C LEU A 77 -7.57 0.82 3.09
N VAL A 78 -8.46 1.52 3.79
CA VAL A 78 -9.77 1.00 4.23
C VAL A 78 -10.85 1.55 3.30
N ASN A 79 -10.72 1.28 2.00
CA ASN A 79 -11.65 1.72 0.97
C ASN A 79 -11.90 0.55 0.02
N ASP A 80 -12.91 0.68 -0.85
CA ASP A 80 -13.07 -0.32 -1.90
C ASP A 80 -11.93 -0.22 -2.92
N VAL A 81 -11.75 -1.29 -3.70
CA VAL A 81 -10.63 -1.41 -4.62
C VAL A 81 -10.65 -0.35 -5.73
N TYR A 82 -11.84 0.08 -6.16
CA TYR A 82 -11.96 1.10 -7.20
C TYR A 82 -11.50 2.47 -6.68
N VAL A 83 -11.97 2.85 -5.49
CA VAL A 83 -11.55 4.11 -4.85
C VAL A 83 -10.05 4.11 -4.63
N ALA A 84 -9.50 3.01 -4.14
CA ALA A 84 -8.07 2.88 -3.91
C ALA A 84 -7.26 3.05 -5.21
N LYS A 85 -7.71 2.42 -6.30
CA LYS A 85 -7.04 2.54 -7.60
C LYS A 85 -7.04 3.98 -8.10
N VAL A 86 -8.19 4.63 -8.09
CA VAL A 86 -8.32 6.01 -8.56
C VAL A 86 -7.47 6.96 -7.70
N TRP A 87 -7.48 6.76 -6.39
CA TRP A 87 -6.68 7.56 -5.48
C TRP A 87 -5.18 7.40 -5.74
N GLY A 88 -4.72 6.17 -5.96
CA GLY A 88 -3.31 5.91 -6.26
C GLY A 88 -2.86 6.59 -7.56
N GLU A 89 -3.72 6.57 -8.56
CA GLU A 89 -3.44 7.22 -9.85
C GLU A 89 -3.48 8.75 -9.74
N SER A 90 -4.50 9.28 -9.07
CA SER A 90 -4.70 10.73 -8.96
C SER A 90 -3.63 11.42 -8.10
N THR A 91 -3.08 10.72 -7.12
CA THR A 91 -2.04 11.28 -6.25
C THR A 91 -0.63 11.10 -6.79
N GLY A 92 -0.46 10.26 -7.80
CA GLY A 92 0.87 9.93 -8.32
C GLY A 92 1.55 8.77 -7.60
N ALA A 93 0.91 8.17 -6.60
CA ALA A 93 1.49 7.07 -5.84
C ALA A 93 1.80 5.86 -6.73
N THR A 94 0.86 5.46 -7.56
CA THR A 94 1.03 4.33 -8.47
C THR A 94 2.18 4.58 -9.44
N LYS A 95 2.26 5.78 -10.00
CA LYS A 95 3.35 6.16 -10.90
C LYS A 95 4.71 6.15 -10.20
N ALA A 96 4.74 6.48 -8.92
CA ALA A 96 5.97 6.46 -8.13
C ALA A 96 6.41 5.04 -7.73
N GLY A 97 5.61 4.03 -8.03
CA GLY A 97 5.92 2.64 -7.70
C GLY A 97 5.38 2.18 -6.36
N ILE A 98 4.49 2.96 -5.74
CA ILE A 98 3.81 2.56 -4.51
C ILE A 98 2.57 1.76 -4.90
N LYS A 99 2.48 0.54 -4.37
CA LYS A 99 1.33 -0.34 -4.65
C LYS A 99 0.23 -0.09 -3.65
N ILE A 100 -0.97 0.22 -4.14
CA ILE A 100 -2.14 0.49 -3.30
C ILE A 100 -2.95 -0.78 -3.19
N ILE A 101 -3.12 -1.27 -1.96
CA ILE A 101 -3.90 -2.46 -1.66
C ILE A 101 -4.94 -2.13 -0.60
N THR A 102 -5.96 -2.96 -0.48
CA THR A 102 -7.01 -2.76 0.50
C THR A 102 -7.15 -3.97 1.41
N ASP A 103 -7.53 -3.72 2.67
CA ASP A 103 -7.84 -4.78 3.63
C ASP A 103 -9.36 -4.92 3.71
N PRO A 104 -9.93 -5.99 3.16
CA PRO A 104 -11.39 -6.15 3.13
C PRO A 104 -12.00 -6.43 4.49
N LEU A 105 -11.19 -6.73 5.50
CA LEU A 105 -11.67 -7.06 6.85
C LEU A 105 -11.64 -5.89 7.83
N SER A 106 -11.15 -4.75 7.42
CA SER A 106 -11.07 -3.58 8.30
C SER A 106 -12.16 -2.56 8.05
#